data_51bc30fae9d53e3a15260708be1ffbc7
#
_entry.id   51bc30fae9d53e3a15260708be1ffbc7
#
_cell.length_a   1.000
_cell.length_b   1.000
_cell.length_c   1.000
_cell.angle_alpha   90.00
_cell.angle_beta   90.00
_cell.angle_gamma   90.00
#
_symmetry.space_group_name_H-M   'P 1'
#
loop_
_entity.id
_entity.type
_entity.pdbx_description
1 polymer ?
#
loop_
_entity_poly.entity_id
_entity_poly.type
_entity_poly.pdbx_seq_one_letter_code
_entity_poly.pdbx_strand_id
1 'polypeptide(L)'
;MLNDLLIQSTDSSNNSLKECPDREDFQNAVDGANLGDTDKLLELQQLLDKHPEIWNQLGDLSKHSVMSLVRMIAGENRCLHESIIRSVQQLTLDLSESQQPTTVERLLISGVVCAWLEVQLAIAKSTALGEESLRRSRFHLKLRESANRRFEASVRALQQYRIREVKLVRLKGKIAAEVQARQADYTQILAAEYPWLEERTVLGE
;
A
#
# COMPACT_ATOMS: atom_id res chain seq x y z
N MET A 1 -5.91 7.12 21.89
CA MET A 1 -5.38 6.36 20.74
C MET A 1 -5.77 6.92 19.36
N LEU A 2 -6.96 7.49 19.17
CA LEU A 2 -7.35 8.18 17.93
C LEU A 2 -6.73 9.57 17.77
N ASN A 3 -6.33 10.20 18.86
CA ASN A 3 -5.79 11.57 18.85
C ASN A 3 -4.43 11.73 18.13
N ASP A 4 -3.59 10.69 18.11
CA ASP A 4 -2.23 10.80 17.55
C ASP A 4 -2.18 10.62 16.02
N LEU A 5 -3.26 10.11 15.41
CA LEU A 5 -3.33 9.89 13.95
C LEU A 5 -3.79 11.13 13.18
N LEU A 6 -4.44 12.09 13.84
CA LEU A 6 -5.00 13.29 13.19
C LEU A 6 -4.02 14.48 13.11
N ILE A 7 -2.87 14.43 13.79
CA ILE A 7 -1.95 15.58 13.90
C ILE A 7 -0.91 15.65 12.76
N GLN A 8 -0.75 14.61 11.92
CA GLN A 8 0.35 14.53 10.94
C GLN A 8 -0.02 14.88 9.49
N SER A 9 -1.18 15.48 9.21
CA SER A 9 -1.58 15.81 7.83
C SER A 9 -1.75 17.32 7.57
N THR A 10 -0.83 18.15 8.06
CA THR A 10 -0.73 19.54 7.60
C THR A 10 0.58 19.74 6.86
N ASP A 11 0.60 19.36 5.57
CA ASP A 11 1.41 20.09 4.59
C ASP A 11 0.94 19.79 3.15
N SER A 12 0.56 20.91 2.51
CA SER A 12 0.67 21.22 1.08
C SER A 12 -0.15 20.42 0.07
N SER A 13 -1.35 20.88 -0.26
CA SER A 13 -1.66 21.32 -1.64
C SER A 13 -3.10 21.84 -1.73
N ASN A 14 -3.26 23.05 -2.20
CA ASN A 14 -4.49 23.68 -2.65
C ASN A 14 -5.30 22.72 -3.53
N ASN A 15 -6.40 22.19 -3.00
CA ASN A 15 -7.56 21.89 -3.81
C ASN A 15 -8.80 21.79 -2.89
N SER A 16 -9.76 22.69 -3.14
CA SER A 16 -11.13 22.71 -2.61
C SER A 16 -11.29 22.11 -1.20
N LEU A 17 -11.46 22.99 -0.23
CA LEU A 17 -11.92 22.69 1.13
C LEU A 17 -13.21 21.84 1.06
N LYS A 18 -13.09 20.52 0.96
CA LYS A 18 -14.11 19.63 1.47
C LYS A 18 -14.05 19.81 2.97
N GLU A 19 -15.08 20.45 3.52
CA GLU A 19 -15.24 20.63 4.96
C GLU A 19 -15.05 19.28 5.64
N CYS A 20 -13.91 19.12 6.33
CA CYS A 20 -13.69 17.95 7.17
C CYS A 20 -14.80 17.92 8.21
N PRO A 21 -15.44 16.77 8.52
CA PRO A 21 -16.49 16.72 9.52
C PRO A 21 -15.98 17.29 10.84
N ASP A 22 -16.83 17.98 11.57
CA ASP A 22 -16.44 18.48 12.88
C ASP A 22 -15.93 17.30 13.71
N ARG A 23 -14.80 17.51 14.35
CA ARG A 23 -14.13 16.47 15.13
C ARG A 23 -15.02 15.93 16.25
N GLU A 24 -15.84 16.82 16.87
CA GLU A 24 -16.73 16.45 17.95
C GLU A 24 -17.88 15.59 17.42
N ASP A 25 -18.47 15.94 16.28
CA ASP A 25 -19.55 15.18 15.66
C ASP A 25 -19.06 13.79 15.24
N PHE A 26 -17.89 13.71 14.62
CA PHE A 26 -17.31 12.42 14.26
C PHE A 26 -17.02 11.53 15.48
N GLN A 27 -16.43 12.11 16.54
CA GLN A 27 -16.15 11.37 17.78
C GLN A 27 -17.44 10.88 18.44
N ASN A 28 -18.47 11.72 18.52
CA ASN A 28 -19.77 11.36 19.07
C ASN A 28 -20.44 10.21 18.28
N ALA A 29 -20.35 10.24 16.95
CA ALA A 29 -20.88 9.16 16.12
C ALA A 29 -20.11 7.84 16.35
N VAL A 30 -18.77 7.89 16.47
CA VAL A 30 -17.92 6.72 16.77
C VAL A 30 -18.24 6.15 18.16
N ASP A 31 -18.32 7.00 19.18
CA ASP A 31 -18.54 6.55 20.56
C ASP A 31 -19.95 5.96 20.72
N GLY A 32 -20.99 6.57 20.11
CA GLY A 32 -22.33 6.03 20.09
C GLY A 32 -22.43 4.69 19.36
N ALA A 33 -21.80 4.58 18.17
CA ALA A 33 -21.77 3.33 17.42
C ALA A 33 -21.07 2.20 18.20
N ASN A 34 -19.99 2.50 18.92
CA ASN A 34 -19.27 1.54 19.78
C ASN A 34 -20.11 1.07 20.99
N LEU A 35 -21.05 1.89 21.45
CA LEU A 35 -22.01 1.54 22.49
C LEU A 35 -23.22 0.74 21.96
N GLY A 36 -23.29 0.53 20.64
CA GLY A 36 -24.35 -0.25 19.99
C GLY A 36 -25.57 0.58 19.60
N ASP A 37 -25.47 1.91 19.57
CA ASP A 37 -26.53 2.79 19.08
C ASP A 37 -26.61 2.70 17.53
N THR A 38 -27.75 2.20 17.04
CA THR A 38 -27.99 1.97 15.61
C THR A 38 -28.11 3.28 14.82
N ASP A 39 -28.66 4.33 15.43
CA ASP A 39 -28.81 5.63 14.77
C ASP A 39 -27.44 6.30 14.60
N LYS A 40 -26.59 6.20 15.62
CA LYS A 40 -25.21 6.66 15.56
C LYS A 40 -24.35 5.85 14.59
N LEU A 41 -24.61 4.56 14.44
CA LEU A 41 -23.95 3.73 13.43
C LEU A 41 -24.31 4.18 12.01
N LEU A 42 -25.59 4.51 11.75
CA LEU A 42 -26.00 5.05 10.45
C LEU A 42 -25.39 6.42 10.17
N GLU A 43 -25.34 7.29 11.18
CA GLU A 43 -24.68 8.60 11.08
C GLU A 43 -23.19 8.45 10.75
N LEU A 44 -22.50 7.54 11.43
CA LEU A 44 -21.09 7.22 11.14
C LEU A 44 -20.89 6.70 9.71
N GLN A 45 -21.76 5.81 9.23
CA GLN A 45 -21.69 5.33 7.85
C GLN A 45 -21.84 6.47 6.84
N GLN A 46 -22.82 7.38 7.04
CA GLN A 46 -23.00 8.55 6.18
C GLN A 46 -21.80 9.50 6.19
N LEU A 47 -21.18 9.70 7.37
CA LEU A 47 -19.95 10.50 7.48
C LEU A 47 -18.80 9.86 6.73
N LEU A 48 -18.62 8.56 6.84
CA LEU A 48 -17.55 7.82 6.13
C LEU A 48 -17.78 7.81 4.60
N ASP A 49 -19.03 7.74 4.14
CA ASP A 49 -19.38 7.81 2.72
C ASP A 49 -19.11 9.21 2.12
N LYS A 50 -19.36 10.26 2.91
CA LYS A 50 -19.04 11.64 2.51
C LYS A 50 -17.55 11.95 2.50
N HIS A 51 -16.79 11.28 3.36
CA HIS A 51 -15.37 11.53 3.62
C HIS A 51 -14.53 10.25 3.40
N PRO A 52 -14.37 9.79 2.15
CA PRO A 52 -13.64 8.56 1.84
C PRO A 52 -12.17 8.59 2.30
N GLU A 53 -11.56 9.76 2.44
CA GLU A 53 -10.22 9.95 2.97
C GLU A 53 -10.09 9.43 4.42
N ILE A 54 -11.15 9.56 5.24
CA ILE A 54 -11.13 9.12 6.63
C ILE A 54 -11.07 7.60 6.71
N TRP A 55 -11.98 6.88 6.03
CA TRP A 55 -11.97 5.42 6.10
C TRP A 55 -10.78 4.81 5.38
N ASN A 56 -10.25 5.45 4.33
CA ASN A 56 -9.01 5.02 3.68
C ASN A 56 -7.81 5.07 4.64
N GLN A 57 -7.74 6.10 5.49
CA GLN A 57 -6.68 6.21 6.50
C GLN A 57 -6.89 5.26 7.68
N LEU A 58 -8.11 5.21 8.21
CA LEU A 58 -8.46 4.37 9.37
C LEU A 58 -8.54 2.88 9.00
N GLY A 59 -8.94 2.56 7.78
CA GLY A 59 -9.07 1.18 7.27
C GLY A 59 -7.78 0.58 6.75
N ASP A 60 -6.66 1.29 6.76
CA ASP A 60 -5.36 0.75 6.33
C ASP A 60 -4.80 -0.21 7.39
N LEU A 61 -5.23 -1.47 7.28
CA LEU A 61 -4.77 -2.55 8.17
C LEU A 61 -3.26 -2.78 8.11
N SER A 62 -2.63 -2.49 6.98
CA SER A 62 -1.18 -2.60 6.83
C SER A 62 -0.47 -1.57 7.71
N LYS A 63 -0.95 -0.32 7.69
CA LYS A 63 -0.44 0.76 8.53
C LYS A 63 -0.64 0.44 10.01
N HIS A 64 -1.82 -0.08 10.40
CA HIS A 64 -2.08 -0.50 11.76
C HIS A 64 -1.15 -1.63 12.23
N SER A 65 -0.88 -2.62 11.38
CA SER A 65 0.04 -3.70 11.66
C SER A 65 1.46 -3.19 11.88
N VAL A 66 1.95 -2.33 10.99
CA VAL A 66 3.27 -1.67 11.11
C VAL A 66 3.36 -0.90 12.45
N MET A 67 2.38 -0.04 12.75
CA MET A 67 2.39 0.76 13.98
C MET A 67 2.36 -0.10 15.24
N SER A 68 1.62 -1.22 15.22
CA SER A 68 1.59 -2.17 16.34
C SER A 68 2.96 -2.84 16.56
N LEU A 69 3.64 -3.25 15.48
CA LEU A 69 4.98 -3.82 15.54
C LEU A 69 6.01 -2.79 16.04
N VAL A 70 5.94 -1.55 15.53
CA VAL A 70 6.80 -0.44 15.99
C VAL A 70 6.64 -0.21 17.49
N ARG A 71 5.40 -0.15 18.00
CA ARG A 71 5.13 0.00 19.43
C ARG A 71 5.69 -1.17 20.26
N MET A 72 5.55 -2.41 19.76
CA MET A 72 6.10 -3.58 20.44
C MET A 72 7.63 -3.59 20.50
N ILE A 73 8.31 -3.03 19.48
CA ILE A 73 9.78 -2.94 19.46
C ILE A 73 10.27 -1.78 20.32
N ALA A 74 9.64 -0.62 20.20
CA ALA A 74 10.08 0.61 20.87
C ALA A 74 9.70 0.65 22.36
N GLY A 75 8.63 -0.04 22.78
CA GLY A 75 8.08 0.06 24.14
C GLY A 75 7.75 1.50 24.50
N GLU A 76 8.26 1.96 25.64
CA GLU A 76 8.08 3.31 26.16
C GLU A 76 9.06 4.35 25.55
N ASN A 77 10.04 3.90 24.75
CA ASN A 77 11.09 4.77 24.23
C ASN A 77 10.57 5.54 22.99
N ARG A 78 10.15 6.79 23.20
CA ARG A 78 9.61 7.65 22.14
C ARG A 78 10.63 7.98 21.03
N CYS A 79 11.90 8.18 21.39
CA CYS A 79 12.95 8.45 20.41
C CYS A 79 13.15 7.26 19.48
N LEU A 80 13.21 6.04 20.03
CA LEU A 80 13.30 4.81 19.26
C LEU A 80 12.05 4.61 18.37
N HIS A 81 10.85 4.90 18.91
CA HIS A 81 9.60 4.83 18.18
C HIS A 81 9.64 5.69 16.91
N GLU A 82 9.97 6.98 17.05
CA GLU A 82 10.09 7.91 15.91
C GLU A 82 11.17 7.49 14.92
N SER A 83 12.31 7.02 15.41
CA SER A 83 13.41 6.55 14.57
C SER A 83 12.99 5.35 13.71
N ILE A 84 12.25 4.39 14.29
CA ILE A 84 11.74 3.22 13.55
C ILE A 84 10.71 3.67 12.50
N ILE A 85 9.80 4.58 12.83
CA ILE A 85 8.82 5.10 11.87
C ILE A 85 9.53 5.70 10.66
N ARG A 86 10.53 6.55 10.86
CA ARG A 86 11.31 7.15 9.77
C ARG A 86 12.05 6.10 8.93
N SER A 87 12.63 5.11 9.59
CA SER A 87 13.29 3.97 8.90
C SER A 87 12.30 3.16 8.08
N VAL A 88 11.09 2.93 8.57
CA VAL A 88 10.01 2.26 7.85
C VAL A 88 9.56 3.07 6.64
N GLN A 89 9.39 4.38 6.80
CA GLN A 89 9.03 5.27 5.69
C GLN A 89 10.12 5.25 4.60
N GLN A 90 11.38 5.37 4.99
CA GLN A 90 12.51 5.30 4.05
C GLN A 90 12.56 3.95 3.33
N LEU A 91 12.45 2.84 4.07
CA LEU A 91 12.43 1.50 3.49
C LEU A 91 11.25 1.32 2.50
N THR A 92 10.08 1.88 2.82
CA THR A 92 8.92 1.84 1.91
C THR A 92 9.19 2.60 0.62
N LEU A 93 9.84 3.78 0.71
CA LEU A 93 10.25 4.57 -0.45
C LEU A 93 11.31 3.83 -1.27
N ASP A 94 12.33 3.27 -0.64
CA ASP A 94 13.42 2.53 -1.29
C ASP A 94 12.89 1.28 -2.01
N LEU A 95 11.86 0.64 -1.45
CA LEU A 95 11.19 -0.49 -2.08
C LEU A 95 10.24 -0.07 -3.21
N SER A 96 9.84 1.20 -3.31
CA SER A 96 8.97 1.71 -4.36
C SER A 96 9.80 2.13 -5.57
N GLU A 97 9.97 1.23 -6.56
CA GLU A 97 10.76 1.53 -7.78
C GLU A 97 10.06 2.54 -8.71
N SER A 98 8.72 2.63 -8.65
CA SER A 98 7.94 3.57 -9.44
C SER A 98 7.35 4.69 -8.58
N GLN A 99 7.19 5.88 -9.17
CA GLN A 99 6.52 7.00 -8.49
C GLN A 99 5.03 6.70 -8.19
N GLN A 100 4.44 5.76 -8.92
CA GLN A 100 3.04 5.34 -8.74
C GLN A 100 2.94 3.82 -8.74
N PRO A 101 3.27 3.15 -7.62
CA PRO A 101 3.15 1.71 -7.52
C PRO A 101 1.68 1.28 -7.60
N THR A 102 1.42 0.14 -8.24
CA THR A 102 0.08 -0.44 -8.29
C THR A 102 -0.42 -0.80 -6.89
N THR A 103 -1.72 -0.98 -6.73
CA THR A 103 -2.30 -1.40 -5.44
C THR A 103 -1.70 -2.72 -4.95
N VAL A 104 -1.49 -3.67 -5.87
CA VAL A 104 -0.88 -4.96 -5.53
C VAL A 104 0.57 -4.78 -5.09
N GLU A 105 1.34 -3.95 -5.78
CA GLU A 105 2.71 -3.66 -5.40
C GLU A 105 2.79 -3.01 -4.02
N ARG A 106 1.92 -2.03 -3.72
CA ARG A 106 1.83 -1.40 -2.39
C ARG A 106 1.56 -2.41 -1.29
N LEU A 107 0.62 -3.34 -1.52
CA LEU A 107 0.32 -4.40 -0.55
C LEU A 107 1.51 -5.35 -0.34
N LEU A 108 2.23 -5.70 -1.41
CA LEU A 108 3.43 -6.53 -1.32
C LEU A 108 4.57 -5.82 -0.58
N ILE A 109 4.82 -4.53 -0.87
CA ILE A 109 5.80 -3.71 -0.16
C ILE A 109 5.47 -3.66 1.33
N SER A 110 4.20 -3.38 1.67
CA SER A 110 3.74 -3.38 3.06
C SER A 110 3.94 -4.72 3.75
N GLY A 111 3.69 -5.83 3.03
CA GLY A 111 3.99 -7.18 3.52
C GLY A 111 5.48 -7.41 3.81
N VAL A 112 6.37 -6.91 2.95
CA VAL A 112 7.84 -6.97 3.19
C VAL A 112 8.22 -6.17 4.43
N VAL A 113 7.70 -4.96 4.58
CA VAL A 113 7.97 -4.08 5.73
C VAL A 113 7.49 -4.71 7.04
N CYS A 114 6.26 -5.24 7.07
CA CYS A 114 5.73 -5.94 8.24
C CYS A 114 6.60 -7.15 8.60
N ALA A 115 6.94 -7.99 7.63
CA ALA A 115 7.76 -9.17 7.87
C ALA A 115 9.18 -8.81 8.35
N TRP A 116 9.75 -7.72 7.84
CA TRP A 116 11.03 -7.19 8.34
C TRP A 116 10.93 -6.75 9.80
N LEU A 117 9.88 -6.02 10.19
CA LEU A 117 9.64 -5.63 11.58
C LEU A 117 9.43 -6.83 12.48
N GLU A 118 8.76 -7.89 12.03
CA GLU A 118 8.62 -9.15 12.78
C GLU A 118 9.99 -9.81 13.06
N VAL A 119 10.91 -9.77 12.08
CA VAL A 119 12.30 -10.26 12.29
C VAL A 119 13.00 -9.41 13.35
N GLN A 120 12.90 -8.07 13.29
CA GLN A 120 13.51 -7.18 14.28
C GLN A 120 12.93 -7.43 15.68
N LEU A 121 11.62 -7.61 15.80
CA LEU A 121 10.96 -7.94 17.05
C LEU A 121 11.43 -9.29 17.61
N ALA A 122 11.57 -10.30 16.75
CA ALA A 122 12.06 -11.62 17.16
C ALA A 122 13.52 -11.57 17.64
N ILE A 123 14.35 -10.75 17.00
CA ILE A 123 15.75 -10.49 17.42
C ILE A 123 15.74 -9.77 18.77
N ALA A 124 15.01 -8.66 18.90
CA ALA A 124 14.95 -7.89 20.14
C ALA A 124 14.50 -8.75 21.32
N LYS A 125 13.49 -9.59 21.14
CA LYS A 125 13.02 -10.53 22.16
C LYS A 125 14.09 -11.57 22.52
N SER A 126 14.87 -12.05 21.55
CA SER A 126 15.93 -13.04 21.80
C SER A 126 17.16 -12.47 22.51
N THR A 127 17.44 -11.17 22.35
CA THR A 127 18.59 -10.50 22.98
C THR A 127 18.28 -9.95 24.38
N ALA A 128 17.00 -9.65 24.67
CA ALA A 128 16.57 -9.16 25.98
C ALA A 128 16.58 -10.26 27.04
N LEU A 129 16.84 -11.51 26.68
CA LEU A 129 16.76 -12.67 27.53
C LEU A 129 18.15 -12.92 28.16
N GLY A 130 18.27 -12.69 29.48
CA GLY A 130 19.44 -13.09 30.24
C GLY A 130 19.63 -14.62 30.31
N GLU A 131 20.14 -15.17 31.39
CA GLU A 131 20.29 -16.62 31.59
C GLU A 131 18.92 -17.33 31.64
N GLU A 132 18.45 -17.74 30.44
CA GLU A 132 17.19 -18.44 30.29
C GLU A 132 17.32 -19.95 30.14
N SER A 133 16.22 -20.66 30.49
CA SER A 133 16.15 -22.10 30.28
C SER A 133 16.33 -22.47 28.80
N LEU A 134 17.04 -23.57 28.51
CA LEU A 134 17.30 -24.12 27.19
C LEU A 134 15.99 -24.24 26.33
N ARG A 135 14.85 -24.49 26.96
CA ARG A 135 13.54 -24.60 26.34
C ARG A 135 13.09 -23.25 25.74
N ARG A 136 13.32 -22.16 26.47
CA ARG A 136 12.94 -20.80 26.06
C ARG A 136 13.84 -20.30 24.92
N SER A 137 15.14 -20.55 25.03
CA SER A 137 16.10 -20.23 23.94
C SER A 137 15.74 -20.94 22.64
N ARG A 138 15.36 -22.22 22.71
CA ARG A 138 14.88 -22.98 21.53
C ARG A 138 13.59 -22.40 20.93
N PHE A 139 12.67 -21.93 21.78
CA PHE A 139 11.44 -21.28 21.31
C PHE A 139 11.76 -19.99 20.54
N HIS A 140 12.62 -19.13 21.10
CA HIS A 140 13.00 -17.86 20.44
C HIS A 140 13.77 -18.09 19.14
N LEU A 141 14.62 -19.13 19.09
CA LEU A 141 15.29 -19.52 17.85
C LEU A 141 14.26 -19.90 16.77
N LYS A 142 13.29 -20.76 17.08
CA LYS A 142 12.22 -21.14 16.15
C LYS A 142 11.37 -19.94 15.71
N LEU A 143 11.08 -19.01 16.62
CA LEU A 143 10.35 -17.79 16.31
C LEU A 143 11.11 -16.93 15.29
N ARG A 144 12.41 -16.73 15.51
CA ARG A 144 13.30 -15.99 14.58
C ARG A 144 13.41 -16.67 13.23
N GLU A 145 13.59 -17.98 13.20
CA GLU A 145 13.63 -18.75 11.93
C GLU A 145 12.31 -18.63 11.15
N SER A 146 11.17 -18.69 11.87
CA SER A 146 9.85 -18.53 11.25
C SER A 146 9.66 -17.11 10.68
N ALA A 147 10.07 -16.08 11.42
CA ALA A 147 10.01 -14.69 10.96
C ALA A 147 10.91 -14.48 9.72
N ASN A 148 12.14 -15.00 9.73
CA ASN A 148 13.03 -14.92 8.57
C ASN A 148 12.44 -15.60 7.32
N ARG A 149 11.85 -16.78 7.48
CA ARG A 149 11.21 -17.47 6.34
C ARG A 149 10.05 -16.66 5.75
N ARG A 150 9.24 -16.00 6.61
CA ARG A 150 8.17 -15.12 6.14
C ARG A 150 8.71 -13.89 5.41
N PHE A 151 9.76 -13.28 5.95
CA PHE A 151 10.42 -12.15 5.29
C PHE A 151 10.97 -12.54 3.91
N GLU A 152 11.72 -13.63 3.80
CA GLU A 152 12.23 -14.11 2.51
C GLU A 152 11.10 -14.45 1.52
N ALA A 153 10.00 -15.02 2.01
CA ALA A 153 8.83 -15.31 1.17
C ALA A 153 8.19 -14.01 0.65
N SER A 154 8.07 -12.98 1.48
CA SER A 154 7.52 -11.68 1.11
C SER A 154 8.40 -10.96 0.08
N VAL A 155 9.72 -10.99 0.26
CA VAL A 155 10.69 -10.42 -0.71
C VAL A 155 10.58 -11.15 -2.05
N ARG A 156 10.54 -12.48 -2.03
CA ARG A 156 10.38 -13.28 -3.26
C ARG A 156 9.06 -12.99 -3.96
N ALA A 157 7.97 -12.82 -3.23
CA ALA A 157 6.67 -12.47 -3.80
C ALA A 157 6.70 -11.11 -4.53
N LEU A 158 7.31 -10.09 -3.93
CA LEU A 158 7.48 -8.78 -4.55
C LEU A 158 8.34 -8.87 -5.82
N GLN A 159 9.47 -9.57 -5.77
CA GLN A 159 10.35 -9.78 -6.94
C GLN A 159 9.63 -10.51 -8.08
N GLN A 160 8.89 -11.59 -7.76
CA GLN A 160 8.12 -12.33 -8.76
C GLN A 160 7.02 -11.49 -9.40
N TYR A 161 6.35 -10.65 -8.61
CA TYR A 161 5.36 -9.71 -9.12
C TYR A 161 6.00 -8.76 -10.14
N ARG A 162 7.11 -8.13 -9.83
CA ARG A 162 7.83 -7.21 -10.72
C ARG A 162 8.30 -7.87 -12.02
N ILE A 163 8.84 -9.09 -11.92
CA ILE A 163 9.23 -9.85 -13.10
C ILE A 163 8.02 -10.12 -14.02
N ARG A 164 6.86 -10.45 -13.44
CA ARG A 164 5.62 -10.66 -14.20
C ARG A 164 5.13 -9.39 -14.86
N GLU A 165 5.14 -8.26 -14.15
CA GLU A 165 4.75 -6.96 -14.70
C GLU A 165 5.63 -6.57 -15.90
N VAL A 166 6.95 -6.68 -15.77
CA VAL A 166 7.87 -6.40 -16.88
C VAL A 166 7.57 -7.31 -18.09
N LYS A 167 7.28 -8.58 -17.86
CA LYS A 167 6.90 -9.52 -18.95
C LYS A 167 5.59 -9.12 -19.61
N LEU A 168 4.58 -8.71 -18.82
CA LEU A 168 3.28 -8.26 -19.34
C LEU A 168 3.42 -7.00 -20.17
N VAL A 169 4.20 -6.01 -19.73
CA VAL A 169 4.45 -4.77 -20.49
C VAL A 169 5.12 -5.10 -21.83
N ARG A 170 6.13 -5.97 -21.83
CA ARG A 170 6.80 -6.40 -23.06
C ARG A 170 5.85 -7.13 -24.02
N LEU A 171 4.98 -7.98 -23.50
CA LEU A 171 4.01 -8.72 -24.29
C LEU A 171 2.96 -7.78 -24.90
N LYS A 172 2.42 -6.84 -24.10
CA LYS A 172 1.51 -5.80 -24.58
C LYS A 172 2.15 -4.96 -25.70
N GLY A 173 3.40 -4.56 -25.55
CA GLY A 173 4.15 -3.83 -26.57
C GLY A 173 4.29 -4.62 -27.87
N LYS A 174 4.59 -5.92 -27.81
CA LYS A 174 4.66 -6.78 -29.01
C LYS A 174 3.31 -6.89 -29.73
N ILE A 175 2.22 -7.12 -28.96
CA ILE A 175 0.86 -7.19 -29.52
C ILE A 175 0.47 -5.86 -30.16
N ALA A 176 0.74 -4.74 -29.51
CA ALA A 176 0.44 -3.42 -30.08
C ALA A 176 1.20 -3.16 -31.40
N ALA A 177 2.49 -3.51 -31.46
CA ALA A 177 3.28 -3.39 -32.67
C ALA A 177 2.76 -4.29 -33.81
N GLU A 178 2.36 -5.53 -33.49
CA GLU A 178 1.78 -6.46 -34.47
C GLU A 178 0.43 -5.98 -34.99
N VAL A 179 -0.43 -5.42 -34.13
CA VAL A 179 -1.71 -4.83 -34.54
C VAL A 179 -1.48 -3.62 -35.45
N GLN A 180 -0.52 -2.75 -35.12
CA GLN A 180 -0.18 -1.60 -35.94
C GLN A 180 0.36 -2.03 -37.33
N ALA A 181 1.23 -3.03 -37.36
CA ALA A 181 1.74 -3.56 -38.64
C ALA A 181 0.61 -4.11 -39.52
N ARG A 182 -0.30 -4.91 -38.93
CA ARG A 182 -1.47 -5.41 -39.68
C ARG A 182 -2.38 -4.29 -40.18
N GLN A 183 -2.61 -3.25 -39.39
CA GLN A 183 -3.41 -2.09 -39.83
C GLN A 183 -2.74 -1.36 -41.00
N ALA A 184 -1.41 -1.19 -40.94
CA ALA A 184 -0.67 -0.58 -42.04
C ALA A 184 -0.78 -1.41 -43.32
N ASP A 185 -0.63 -2.74 -43.25
CA ASP A 185 -0.82 -3.66 -44.37
C ASP A 185 -2.23 -3.55 -44.97
N TYR A 186 -3.26 -3.54 -44.11
CA TYR A 186 -4.66 -3.36 -44.58
C TYR A 186 -4.87 -2.03 -45.24
N THR A 187 -4.29 -0.95 -44.74
CA THR A 187 -4.40 0.39 -45.36
C THR A 187 -3.75 0.42 -46.73
N GLN A 188 -2.58 -0.24 -46.88
CA GLN A 188 -1.91 -0.35 -48.20
C GLN A 188 -2.72 -1.18 -49.18
N ILE A 189 -3.31 -2.29 -48.79
CA ILE A 189 -4.16 -3.13 -49.62
C ILE A 189 -5.40 -2.33 -50.07
N LEU A 190 -6.07 -1.62 -49.16
CA LEU A 190 -7.23 -0.78 -49.50
C LEU A 190 -6.87 0.36 -50.46
N ALA A 191 -5.73 1.02 -50.26
CA ALA A 191 -5.27 2.07 -51.14
C ALA A 191 -4.95 1.53 -52.55
N ALA A 192 -4.41 0.31 -52.67
CA ALA A 192 -4.11 -0.33 -53.93
C ALA A 192 -5.37 -0.81 -54.68
N GLU A 193 -6.36 -1.37 -53.94
CA GLU A 193 -7.59 -1.86 -54.53
C GLU A 193 -8.63 -0.76 -54.81
N TYR A 194 -8.62 0.31 -54.02
CA TYR A 194 -9.60 1.38 -54.07
C TYR A 194 -8.94 2.78 -54.05
N PRO A 195 -8.17 3.16 -55.07
CA PRO A 195 -7.43 4.44 -55.11
C PRO A 195 -8.33 5.68 -55.00
N TRP A 196 -9.62 5.55 -55.33
CA TRP A 196 -10.60 6.63 -55.24
C TRP A 196 -11.02 6.97 -53.78
N LEU A 197 -10.68 6.14 -52.78
CA LEU A 197 -10.95 6.44 -51.38
C LEU A 197 -10.01 7.51 -50.82
N GLU A 198 -8.78 7.64 -51.32
CA GLU A 198 -7.83 8.69 -50.92
C GLU A 198 -8.26 10.08 -51.34
N GLU A 199 -8.94 10.22 -52.52
CA GLU A 199 -9.39 11.51 -52.99
C GLU A 199 -10.51 12.14 -52.15
N ARG A 200 -11.30 11.34 -51.40
CA ARG A 200 -12.36 11.84 -50.53
C ARG A 200 -11.86 12.36 -49.17
N THR A 201 -10.72 11.88 -48.70
CA THR A 201 -10.13 12.35 -47.45
C THR A 201 -9.41 13.68 -47.57
N VAL A 202 -9.05 14.08 -48.81
CA VAL A 202 -8.40 15.37 -49.09
C VAL A 202 -9.43 16.49 -49.36
N LEU A 203 -10.65 16.15 -49.74
CA LEU A 203 -11.73 17.11 -50.01
C LEU A 203 -12.65 17.33 -48.80
N GLY A 204 -12.10 17.34 -47.59
CA GLY A 204 -12.80 17.56 -46.30
C GLY A 204 -14.00 18.52 -46.39
N GLU A 205 -15.16 18.00 -46.78
CA GLU A 205 -16.49 18.55 -46.58
C GLU A 205 -17.38 17.51 -45.89
#